data_3731afa0f4c99de824777b2b5bd85089
#
_entry.id   3731afa0f4c99de824777b2b5bd85089
#
_cell.length_a   1.000
_cell.length_b   1.000
_cell.length_c   1.000
_cell.angle_alpha   90.00
_cell.angle_beta   90.00
_cell.angle_gamma   90.00
#
_symmetry.space_group_name_H-M   'P 1'
#
loop_
_entity.id
_entity.type
_entity.pdbx_description
1 polymer ?
#
loop_
_entity_poly.entity_id
_entity_poly.type
_entity_poly.pdbx_seq_one_letter_code
_entity_poly.pdbx_strand_id
1 'polypeptide(L)'
;SPRLLIVGLAPGMHGANATGRPFTGDYAGILLYKTLYEFGFSNQPTSTHLDDGLVLHDCRITNAVKCLPPQNKPQGDEIRLCNSYLSAELQQLSEDAIILALGTVAHNAVLRALGLRAASYPFAHGREHELPQGRRFMDSYHCSRYNTQTRRLTEAMFHEVFAQIRKRLAA
;
A
#
# COMPACT_ATOMS: atom_id res chain seq x y z
N SER A 1 16.80 -4.86 1.41
CA SER A 1 15.54 -4.89 0.66
C SER A 1 14.38 -5.17 1.61
N PRO A 2 13.30 -4.38 1.57
CA PRO A 2 12.16 -4.62 2.45
C PRO A 2 11.42 -5.89 2.06
N ARG A 3 10.88 -6.59 3.06
CA ARG A 3 10.07 -7.79 2.81
C ARG A 3 8.57 -7.47 2.70
N LEU A 4 8.17 -6.23 2.92
CA LEU A 4 6.79 -5.77 2.72
C LEU A 4 6.80 -4.50 1.89
N LEU A 5 6.11 -4.52 0.76
CA LEU A 5 5.85 -3.33 -0.04
C LEU A 5 4.35 -3.03 0.01
N ILE A 6 3.99 -1.85 0.50
CA ILE A 6 2.61 -1.38 0.54
C ILE A 6 2.39 -0.42 -0.63
N VAL A 7 1.37 -0.69 -1.43
CA VAL A 7 1.03 0.13 -2.60
C VAL A 7 -0.30 0.82 -2.34
N GLY A 8 -0.28 2.14 -2.26
CA GLY A 8 -1.48 2.97 -2.13
C GLY A 8 -1.93 3.53 -3.46
N LEU A 9 -2.92 4.43 -3.42
CA LEU A 9 -3.54 5.00 -4.62
C LEU A 9 -2.72 6.13 -5.21
N ALA A 10 -2.69 7.26 -4.53
CA ALA A 10 -2.04 8.49 -4.97
C ALA A 10 -1.84 9.41 -3.75
N PRO A 11 -0.88 10.34 -3.80
CA PRO A 11 -0.71 11.28 -2.70
C PRO A 11 -1.91 12.22 -2.57
N GLY A 12 -2.32 12.52 -1.35
CA GLY A 12 -3.33 13.53 -1.08
C GLY A 12 -2.79 14.95 -1.21
N MET A 13 -3.70 15.92 -1.38
CA MET A 13 -3.30 17.32 -1.57
C MET A 13 -2.50 17.86 -0.38
N HIS A 14 -2.92 17.54 0.84
CA HIS A 14 -2.30 18.04 2.06
C HIS A 14 -1.40 17.01 2.74
N GLY A 15 -1.29 15.82 2.17
CA GLY A 15 -0.48 14.73 2.72
C GLY A 15 0.85 14.56 1.99
N ALA A 16 1.03 13.42 1.33
CA ALA A 16 2.31 13.07 0.70
C ALA A 16 2.76 14.08 -0.36
N ASN A 17 1.82 14.71 -1.07
CA ASN A 17 2.15 15.72 -2.08
C ASN A 17 2.77 16.97 -1.45
N ALA A 18 2.36 17.32 -0.23
CA ALA A 18 2.92 18.46 0.51
C ALA A 18 4.13 18.08 1.33
N THR A 19 4.20 16.87 1.88
CA THR A 19 5.25 16.44 2.80
C THR A 19 6.35 15.62 2.13
N GLY A 20 6.09 15.05 0.95
CA GLY A 20 7.04 14.17 0.27
C GLY A 20 7.09 12.74 0.81
N ARG A 21 6.32 12.41 1.84
CA ARG A 21 6.24 11.05 2.39
C ARG A 21 4.83 10.50 2.20
N PRO A 22 4.66 9.27 1.63
CA PRO A 22 3.33 8.68 1.45
C PRO A 22 2.53 8.61 2.74
N PHE A 23 1.24 8.90 2.66
CA PHE A 23 0.29 8.84 3.78
C PHE A 23 0.66 9.72 4.98
N THR A 24 1.50 10.73 4.80
CA THR A 24 1.91 11.64 5.86
C THR A 24 1.10 12.92 5.78
N GLY A 25 0.44 13.29 6.87
CA GLY A 25 -0.47 14.42 6.92
C GLY A 25 -1.85 14.12 6.32
N ASP A 26 -2.11 12.88 5.92
CA ASP A 26 -3.39 12.41 5.38
C ASP A 26 -4.19 11.68 6.45
N TYR A 27 -5.52 11.71 6.34
CA TYR A 27 -6.37 10.92 7.23
C TYR A 27 -6.07 9.43 7.11
N ALA A 28 -5.85 8.94 5.89
CA ALA A 28 -5.53 7.53 5.66
C ALA A 28 -4.27 7.07 6.40
N GLY A 29 -3.34 7.96 6.61
CA GLY A 29 -2.10 7.65 7.33
C GLY A 29 -2.31 7.38 8.81
N ILE A 30 -3.39 7.86 9.40
CA ILE A 30 -3.66 7.67 10.84
C ILE A 30 -3.75 6.17 11.16
N LEU A 31 -4.61 5.45 10.45
CA LEU A 31 -4.76 4.02 10.67
C LEU A 31 -3.53 3.24 10.17
N LEU A 32 -2.98 3.62 9.02
CA LEU A 32 -1.85 2.91 8.44
C LEU A 32 -0.63 2.93 9.36
N TYR A 33 -0.20 4.10 9.80
CA TYR A 33 1.03 4.19 10.62
C TYR A 33 0.83 3.65 12.03
N LYS A 34 -0.37 3.80 12.59
CA LYS A 34 -0.69 3.15 13.87
C LYS A 34 -0.56 1.63 13.76
N THR A 35 -1.09 1.06 12.68
CA THR A 35 -1.03 -0.39 12.46
C THR A 35 0.40 -0.86 12.19
N LEU A 36 1.15 -0.12 11.38
CA LEU A 36 2.56 -0.44 11.14
C LEU A 36 3.35 -0.50 12.44
N TYR A 37 3.13 0.47 13.33
CA TYR A 37 3.79 0.49 14.63
C TYR A 37 3.42 -0.74 15.48
N GLU A 38 2.13 -1.06 15.53
CA GLU A 38 1.64 -2.19 16.33
C GLU A 38 2.21 -3.53 15.84
N PHE A 39 2.50 -3.65 14.55
CA PHE A 39 3.05 -4.87 13.97
C PHE A 39 4.57 -4.83 13.76
N GLY A 40 5.24 -3.81 14.29
CA GLY A 40 6.70 -3.76 14.29
C GLY A 40 7.34 -3.29 12.99
N PHE A 41 6.56 -2.65 12.11
CA PHE A 41 7.07 -2.10 10.86
C PHE A 41 7.46 -0.64 10.93
N SER A 42 7.27 0.02 12.06
CA SER A 42 7.74 1.39 12.27
C SER A 42 8.12 1.61 13.73
N ASN A 43 8.94 2.64 13.97
CA ASN A 43 9.42 2.98 15.30
C ASN A 43 8.45 3.85 16.09
N GLN A 44 7.42 4.41 15.43
CA GLN A 44 6.44 5.28 16.09
C GLN A 44 5.09 5.17 15.37
N PRO A 45 3.97 5.42 16.09
CA PRO A 45 2.63 5.20 15.53
C PRO A 45 2.11 6.34 14.65
N THR A 46 2.87 7.42 14.48
CA THR A 46 2.41 8.60 13.76
C THR A 46 3.39 9.01 12.68
N SER A 47 2.85 9.62 11.61
CA SER A 47 3.64 10.25 10.56
C SER A 47 3.04 11.62 10.29
N THR A 48 3.72 12.67 10.76
CA THR A 48 3.21 14.04 10.70
C THR A 48 3.97 14.93 9.72
N HIS A 49 5.29 14.73 9.61
CA HIS A 49 6.15 15.45 8.67
C HIS A 49 7.46 14.68 8.46
N LEU A 50 8.22 15.06 7.44
CA LEU A 50 9.44 14.33 7.07
C LEU A 50 10.47 14.22 8.20
N ASP A 51 10.56 15.24 9.05
CA ASP A 51 11.58 15.31 10.12
C ASP A 51 11.06 14.85 11.47
N ASP A 52 10.00 14.06 11.50
CA ASP A 52 9.35 13.63 12.75
C ASP A 52 10.03 12.42 13.41
N GLY A 53 11.10 11.91 12.83
CA GLY A 53 11.83 10.78 13.39
C GLY A 53 11.29 9.40 13.03
N LEU A 54 10.27 9.33 12.16
CA LEU A 54 9.72 8.05 11.73
C LEU A 54 10.74 7.25 10.93
N VAL A 55 10.88 5.98 11.28
CA VAL A 55 11.69 5.01 10.53
C VAL A 55 10.84 3.78 10.27
N LEU A 56 10.78 3.32 9.02
CA LEU A 56 10.13 2.07 8.65
C LEU A 56 11.12 0.92 8.75
N HIS A 57 10.65 -0.20 9.30
CA HIS A 57 11.45 -1.41 9.47
C HIS A 57 10.94 -2.49 8.53
N ASP A 58 11.79 -2.94 7.60
CA ASP A 58 11.49 -4.04 6.69
C ASP A 58 10.23 -3.80 5.85
N CYS A 59 9.92 -2.53 5.59
CA CYS A 59 8.69 -2.10 4.94
C CYS A 59 8.97 -0.86 4.10
N ARG A 60 8.33 -0.81 2.93
CA ARG A 60 8.33 0.37 2.06
C ARG A 60 6.91 0.68 1.65
N ILE A 61 6.59 1.96 1.52
CA ILE A 61 5.29 2.43 1.05
C ILE A 61 5.50 3.18 -0.25
N THR A 62 4.69 2.86 -1.26
CA THR A 62 4.67 3.59 -2.52
C THR A 62 3.24 3.81 -2.96
N ASN A 63 3.02 4.65 -3.96
CA ASN A 63 1.70 4.89 -4.54
C ASN A 63 1.67 4.42 -5.98
N ALA A 64 0.50 3.93 -6.42
CA ALA A 64 0.29 3.51 -7.80
C ALA A 64 0.43 4.70 -8.78
N VAL A 65 0.06 5.90 -8.31
CA VAL A 65 0.23 7.15 -9.05
C VAL A 65 1.09 8.09 -8.20
N LYS A 66 2.18 8.61 -8.76
CA LYS A 66 3.13 9.45 -8.03
C LYS A 66 2.72 10.92 -7.96
N CYS A 67 1.79 11.35 -8.82
CA CYS A 67 1.35 12.74 -8.92
C CYS A 67 -0.05 12.90 -8.34
N LEU A 68 -0.37 14.10 -7.82
CA LEU A 68 -1.72 14.40 -7.37
C LEU A 68 -2.65 14.54 -8.58
N PRO A 69 -3.63 13.64 -8.76
CA PRO A 69 -4.59 13.75 -9.84
C PRO A 69 -5.69 14.77 -9.50
N PRO A 70 -6.37 15.35 -10.50
CA PRO A 70 -7.54 16.19 -10.24
C PRO A 70 -8.58 15.43 -9.41
N GLN A 71 -9.12 16.10 -8.37
CA GLN A 71 -10.18 15.55 -7.51
C GLN A 71 -9.81 14.19 -6.88
N ASN A 72 -8.52 13.92 -6.71
CA ASN A 72 -8.03 12.65 -6.16
C ASN A 72 -8.48 11.42 -6.95
N LYS A 73 -8.77 11.60 -8.25
CA LYS A 73 -9.14 10.50 -9.14
C LYS A 73 -8.09 10.37 -10.24
N PRO A 74 -7.25 9.33 -10.21
CA PRO A 74 -6.23 9.16 -11.23
C PRO A 74 -6.86 8.89 -12.59
N GLN A 75 -6.33 9.54 -13.62
CA GLN A 75 -6.70 9.29 -15.00
C GLN A 75 -5.92 8.10 -15.55
N GLY A 76 -6.47 7.44 -16.58
CA GLY A 76 -5.83 6.27 -17.17
C GLY A 76 -4.40 6.53 -17.63
N ASP A 77 -4.15 7.71 -18.20
CA ASP A 77 -2.80 8.08 -18.69
C ASP A 77 -1.82 8.25 -17.52
N GLU A 78 -2.27 8.81 -16.40
CA GLU A 78 -1.45 8.95 -15.20
C GLU A 78 -1.06 7.60 -14.62
N ILE A 79 -2.01 6.66 -14.60
CA ILE A 79 -1.75 5.31 -14.14
C ILE A 79 -0.72 4.62 -15.03
N ARG A 80 -0.85 4.75 -16.36
CA ARG A 80 0.10 4.15 -17.29
C ARG A 80 1.50 4.76 -17.18
N LEU A 81 1.58 6.09 -17.06
CA LEU A 81 2.86 6.78 -16.92
C LEU A 81 3.59 6.37 -15.65
N CYS A 82 2.88 6.30 -14.53
CA CYS A 82 3.47 5.97 -13.24
C CYS A 82 3.71 4.47 -13.06
N ASN A 83 3.09 3.63 -13.89
CA ASN A 83 3.23 2.18 -13.79
C ASN A 83 4.67 1.71 -14.05
N SER A 84 5.43 2.43 -14.89
CA SER A 84 6.83 2.10 -15.12
C SER A 84 7.69 2.25 -13.86
N TYR A 85 7.38 3.23 -13.00
CA TYR A 85 8.07 3.39 -11.72
C TYR A 85 7.72 2.27 -10.77
N LEU A 86 6.45 1.88 -10.72
CA LEU A 86 6.01 0.77 -9.89
C LEU A 86 6.65 -0.54 -10.34
N SER A 87 6.71 -0.78 -11.65
CA SER A 87 7.37 -1.95 -12.21
C SER A 87 8.83 -2.04 -11.77
N ALA A 88 9.55 -0.92 -11.81
CA ALA A 88 10.94 -0.87 -11.36
C ALA A 88 11.08 -1.19 -9.87
N GLU A 89 10.19 -0.65 -9.04
CA GLU A 89 10.18 -0.95 -7.61
C GLU A 89 9.92 -2.43 -7.33
N LEU A 90 8.96 -3.02 -8.05
CA LEU A 90 8.62 -4.44 -7.89
C LEU A 90 9.77 -5.35 -8.32
N GLN A 91 10.52 -4.98 -9.36
CA GLN A 91 11.65 -5.76 -9.82
C GLN A 91 12.81 -5.77 -8.82
N GLN A 92 12.91 -4.75 -7.97
CA GLN A 92 13.95 -4.66 -6.96
C GLN A 92 13.62 -5.42 -5.68
N LEU A 93 12.38 -5.87 -5.51
CA LEU A 93 11.99 -6.64 -4.35
C LEU A 93 12.54 -8.06 -4.42
N SER A 94 12.88 -8.61 -3.26
CA SER A 94 13.22 -10.04 -3.17
C SER A 94 11.98 -10.88 -3.46
N GLU A 95 12.20 -12.12 -3.92
CA GLU A 95 11.10 -13.01 -4.30
C GLU A 95 10.21 -13.39 -3.11
N ASP A 96 10.74 -13.37 -1.90
CA ASP A 96 9.99 -13.68 -0.68
C ASP A 96 9.27 -12.49 -0.08
N ALA A 97 9.37 -11.31 -0.71
CA ALA A 97 8.66 -10.13 -0.25
C ALA A 97 7.16 -10.27 -0.52
N ILE A 98 6.38 -9.68 0.39
CA ILE A 98 4.92 -9.60 0.26
C ILE A 98 4.56 -8.23 -0.28
N ILE A 99 3.63 -8.20 -1.24
CA ILE A 99 3.07 -6.96 -1.78
C ILE A 99 1.67 -6.81 -1.20
N LEU A 100 1.38 -5.66 -0.59
CA LEU A 100 0.06 -5.33 -0.07
C LEU A 100 -0.52 -4.17 -0.88
N ALA A 101 -1.65 -4.41 -1.55
CA ALA A 101 -2.37 -3.35 -2.26
C ALA A 101 -3.47 -2.79 -1.38
N LEU A 102 -3.53 -1.47 -1.28
CA LEU A 102 -4.59 -0.75 -0.58
C LEU A 102 -5.59 -0.23 -1.61
N GLY A 103 -6.66 -1.01 -1.82
CA GLY A 103 -7.74 -0.69 -2.74
C GLY A 103 -7.57 -1.27 -4.13
N THR A 104 -8.65 -1.19 -4.91
CA THR A 104 -8.73 -1.82 -6.24
C THR A 104 -7.77 -1.19 -7.25
N VAL A 105 -7.59 0.14 -7.20
CA VAL A 105 -6.70 0.82 -8.15
C VAL A 105 -5.26 0.38 -7.95
N ALA A 106 -4.81 0.31 -6.69
CA ALA A 106 -3.48 -0.18 -6.38
C ALA A 106 -3.30 -1.65 -6.77
N HIS A 107 -4.31 -2.47 -6.50
CA HIS A 107 -4.33 -3.87 -6.88
C HIS A 107 -4.14 -4.06 -8.39
N ASN A 108 -4.93 -3.35 -9.18
CA ASN A 108 -4.85 -3.44 -10.64
C ASN A 108 -3.52 -2.89 -11.17
N ALA A 109 -2.99 -1.84 -10.55
CA ALA A 109 -1.69 -1.27 -10.95
C ALA A 109 -0.55 -2.26 -10.73
N VAL A 110 -0.58 -2.99 -9.61
CA VAL A 110 0.43 -4.03 -9.34
C VAL A 110 0.37 -5.13 -10.38
N LEU A 111 -0.84 -5.64 -10.68
CA LEU A 111 -0.99 -6.69 -11.68
C LEU A 111 -0.52 -6.24 -13.06
N ARG A 112 -0.87 -5.02 -13.46
CA ARG A 112 -0.43 -4.45 -14.73
C ARG A 112 1.10 -4.33 -14.77
N ALA A 113 1.71 -3.86 -13.68
CA ALA A 113 3.16 -3.71 -13.60
C ALA A 113 3.88 -5.07 -13.71
N LEU A 114 3.24 -6.14 -13.26
CA LEU A 114 3.79 -7.49 -13.32
C LEU A 114 3.41 -8.23 -14.61
N GLY A 115 2.62 -7.60 -15.48
CA GLY A 115 2.17 -8.23 -16.72
C GLY A 115 1.13 -9.31 -16.51
N LEU A 116 0.38 -9.27 -15.42
CA LEU A 116 -0.63 -10.27 -15.07
C LEU A 116 -2.03 -9.78 -15.37
N ARG A 117 -2.93 -10.72 -15.66
CA ARG A 117 -4.32 -10.41 -15.99
C ARG A 117 -5.13 -10.19 -14.71
N ALA A 118 -5.82 -9.04 -14.64
CA ALA A 118 -6.66 -8.71 -13.49
C ALA A 118 -7.78 -9.74 -13.27
N ALA A 119 -8.34 -10.31 -14.36
CA ALA A 119 -9.40 -11.29 -14.26
C ALA A 119 -8.97 -12.57 -13.52
N SER A 120 -7.68 -12.89 -13.53
CA SER A 120 -7.16 -14.09 -12.85
C SER A 120 -6.94 -13.86 -11.36
N TYR A 121 -6.93 -12.61 -10.91
CA TYR A 121 -6.66 -12.24 -9.53
C TYR A 121 -7.66 -11.19 -9.07
N PRO A 122 -8.94 -11.56 -8.88
CA PRO A 122 -9.96 -10.58 -8.51
C PRO A 122 -9.70 -10.01 -7.11
N PHE A 123 -9.90 -8.71 -6.98
CA PHE A 123 -9.72 -8.02 -5.71
C PHE A 123 -10.76 -8.47 -4.68
N ALA A 124 -10.30 -8.73 -3.46
CA ALA A 124 -11.17 -8.91 -2.30
C ALA A 124 -10.38 -8.59 -1.04
N HIS A 125 -11.01 -7.89 -0.10
CA HIS A 125 -10.35 -7.56 1.16
C HIS A 125 -9.88 -8.82 1.89
N GLY A 126 -8.62 -8.81 2.32
CA GLY A 126 -8.02 -9.91 3.07
C GLY A 126 -7.61 -11.10 2.23
N ARG A 127 -7.79 -11.04 0.90
CA ARG A 127 -7.41 -12.14 0.02
C ARG A 127 -5.90 -12.18 -0.18
N GLU A 128 -5.36 -13.40 -0.11
CA GLU A 128 -3.97 -13.66 -0.46
C GLU A 128 -3.93 -14.32 -1.83
N HIS A 129 -3.20 -13.73 -2.77
CA HIS A 129 -2.97 -14.29 -4.08
C HIS A 129 -1.57 -14.88 -4.16
N GLU A 130 -1.47 -16.05 -4.74
CA GLU A 130 -0.19 -16.63 -5.09
C GLU A 130 0.11 -16.30 -6.54
N LEU A 131 1.10 -15.44 -6.76
CA LEU A 131 1.51 -15.02 -8.10
C LEU A 131 2.55 -15.99 -8.65
N PRO A 132 2.86 -15.91 -9.96
CA PRO A 132 3.93 -16.74 -10.53
C PRO A 132 5.22 -16.61 -9.74
N GLN A 133 6.00 -17.71 -9.67
CA GLN A 133 7.24 -17.82 -8.93
C GLN A 133 7.08 -17.77 -7.41
N GLY A 134 5.86 -18.04 -6.93
CA GLY A 134 5.57 -18.09 -5.49
C GLY A 134 5.45 -16.74 -4.80
N ARG A 135 5.45 -15.64 -5.55
CA ARG A 135 5.33 -14.31 -4.97
C ARG A 135 3.94 -14.12 -4.36
N ARG A 136 3.89 -13.54 -3.16
CA ARG A 136 2.64 -13.35 -2.43
C ARG A 136 2.14 -11.93 -2.61
N PHE A 137 0.84 -11.79 -2.87
CA PHE A 137 0.17 -10.53 -3.10
C PHE A 137 -1.11 -10.51 -2.28
N MET A 138 -1.28 -9.50 -1.44
CA MET A 138 -2.43 -9.39 -0.55
C MET A 138 -3.21 -8.12 -0.83
N ASP A 139 -4.52 -8.20 -0.60
CA ASP A 139 -5.44 -7.08 -0.80
C ASP A 139 -6.00 -6.60 0.53
N SER A 140 -6.16 -5.28 0.65
CA SER A 140 -6.94 -4.65 1.70
C SER A 140 -7.79 -3.54 1.10
N TYR A 141 -8.97 -3.29 1.68
CA TYR A 141 -9.65 -2.05 1.42
C TYR A 141 -8.71 -0.88 1.75
N HIS A 142 -8.84 0.21 1.00
CA HIS A 142 -8.03 1.40 1.27
C HIS A 142 -8.40 1.99 2.63
N CYS A 143 -7.40 2.44 3.39
CA CYS A 143 -7.59 3.03 4.71
C CYS A 143 -8.04 4.50 4.65
N SER A 144 -8.80 4.86 3.63
CA SER A 144 -9.32 6.18 3.42
C SER A 144 -10.31 6.60 4.51
N ARG A 145 -10.49 7.91 4.64
CA ARG A 145 -11.49 8.47 5.54
C ARG A 145 -12.88 7.91 5.27
N TYR A 146 -13.27 7.83 3.98
CA TYR A 146 -14.57 7.30 3.59
C TYR A 146 -14.77 5.86 4.08
N ASN A 147 -13.80 4.97 3.82
CA ASN A 147 -13.92 3.56 4.21
C ASN A 147 -13.91 3.37 5.71
N THR A 148 -13.15 4.17 6.45
CA THR A 148 -13.10 4.06 7.91
C THR A 148 -14.34 4.65 8.58
N GLN A 149 -14.84 5.78 8.10
CA GLN A 149 -16.05 6.41 8.66
C GLN A 149 -17.32 5.63 8.34
N THR A 150 -17.41 5.00 7.16
CA THR A 150 -18.55 4.15 6.81
C THR A 150 -18.45 2.75 7.38
N ARG A 151 -17.34 2.44 8.06
CA ARG A 151 -17.04 1.13 8.63
C ARG A 151 -16.92 0.02 7.59
N ARG A 152 -16.68 0.38 6.34
CA ARG A 152 -16.32 -0.59 5.32
C ARG A 152 -14.98 -1.27 5.68
N LEU A 153 -14.04 -0.49 6.24
CA LEU A 153 -12.82 -0.98 6.81
C LEU A 153 -12.79 -0.61 8.29
N THR A 154 -12.76 -1.62 9.17
CA THR A 154 -12.56 -1.41 10.61
C THR A 154 -11.10 -1.61 10.97
N GLU A 155 -10.72 -1.09 12.13
CA GLU A 155 -9.37 -1.30 12.65
C GLU A 155 -9.07 -2.80 12.80
N ALA A 156 -10.03 -3.58 13.30
CA ALA A 156 -9.85 -5.04 13.44
C ALA A 156 -9.62 -5.72 12.10
N MET A 157 -10.36 -5.32 11.06
CA MET A 157 -10.18 -5.87 9.70
C MET A 157 -8.77 -5.59 9.17
N PHE A 158 -8.30 -4.37 9.38
CA PHE A 158 -6.97 -3.97 8.93
C PHE A 158 -5.87 -4.71 9.68
N HIS A 159 -6.04 -4.86 11.01
CA HIS A 159 -5.12 -5.62 11.84
C HIS A 159 -5.02 -7.09 11.42
N GLU A 160 -6.12 -7.71 11.02
CA GLU A 160 -6.10 -9.09 10.53
C GLU A 160 -5.22 -9.26 9.29
N VAL A 161 -5.27 -8.30 8.37
CA VAL A 161 -4.40 -8.34 7.19
C VAL A 161 -2.93 -8.32 7.60
N PHE A 162 -2.56 -7.44 8.52
CA PHE A 162 -1.18 -7.34 9.00
C PHE A 162 -0.77 -8.55 9.84
N ALA A 163 -1.68 -9.16 10.59
CA ALA A 163 -1.41 -10.40 11.31
C ALA A 163 -1.05 -11.53 10.33
N GLN A 164 -1.78 -11.63 9.22
CA GLN A 164 -1.47 -12.61 8.19
C GLN A 164 -0.11 -12.33 7.54
N ILE A 165 0.19 -11.06 7.27
CA ILE A 165 1.49 -10.68 6.71
C ILE A 165 2.62 -11.13 7.65
N ARG A 166 2.51 -10.83 8.94
CA ARG A 166 3.53 -11.25 9.92
C ARG A 166 3.67 -12.76 9.98
N LYS A 167 2.58 -13.50 9.94
CA LYS A 167 2.60 -14.95 9.92
C LYS A 167 3.37 -15.48 8.71
N ARG A 168 3.15 -14.90 7.53
CA ARG A 168 3.84 -15.31 6.30
C ARG A 168 5.33 -14.93 6.33
N LEU A 169 5.68 -13.77 6.89
CA LEU A 169 7.07 -13.35 6.99
C LEU A 169 7.87 -14.18 8.00
N ALA A 170 7.21 -14.79 8.97
CA ALA A 170 7.84 -15.65 9.96
C ALA A 170 8.01 -17.09 9.48
N ALA A 171 7.36 -17.45 8.40
CA ALA A 171 7.40 -18.83 7.88
C ALA A 171 8.68 -19.12 7.07
#